data_2c34490be854a285334ae6a2f6d46977
#
_entry.id   2c34490be854a285334ae6a2f6d46977
#
_cell.length_a   1.000
_cell.length_b   1.000
_cell.length_c   1.000
_cell.angle_alpha   90.00
_cell.angle_beta   90.00
_cell.angle_gamma   90.00
#
_symmetry.space_group_name_H-M   'P 1'
#
loop_
_entity.id
_entity.type
_entity.pdbx_description
1 polymer ?
#
loop_
_entity_poly.entity_id
_entity_poly.type
_entity_poly.pdbx_seq_one_letter_code
_entity_poly.pdbx_strand_id
1 'polypeptide(L)'
;MRIAAEHSSEAATAAIGFFVKTGARDETSALMGVSHFLEHMIFKGTEKLSAEEVDLAFDSIGAEHNAFTSSEMTAFWGAGLPEVLPNIHDTLSDILRPSLRQKDFD
;
A
#
# COMPACT_ATOMS: atom_id res chain seq x y z
N MET A 1 17.24 1.69 -2.53
CA MET A 1 16.23 1.30 -1.52
C MET A 1 16.92 1.08 -0.20
N ARG A 2 16.31 1.48 0.92
CA ARG A 2 16.77 1.18 2.27
C ARG A 2 15.77 0.23 2.91
N ILE A 3 16.27 -0.74 3.69
CA ILE A 3 15.44 -1.69 4.44
C ILE A 3 15.80 -1.52 5.91
N ALA A 4 14.78 -1.40 6.75
CA ALA A 4 14.91 -1.41 8.20
C ALA A 4 14.00 -2.50 8.76
N ALA A 5 14.47 -3.23 9.74
CA ALA A 5 13.70 -4.28 10.39
C ALA A 5 13.92 -4.24 11.89
N GLU A 6 12.87 -4.51 12.64
CA GLU A 6 12.89 -4.67 14.09
C GLU A 6 12.23 -6.00 14.44
N HIS A 7 12.86 -6.77 15.30
CA HIS A 7 12.32 -8.03 15.78
C HIS A 7 11.98 -7.93 17.27
N SER A 8 10.80 -8.41 17.63
CA SER A 8 10.39 -8.57 19.02
C SER A 8 9.83 -9.98 19.23
N SER A 9 10.44 -10.73 20.13
CA SER A 9 9.99 -12.08 20.50
C SER A 9 8.65 -12.11 21.23
N GLU A 10 8.23 -10.98 21.77
CA GLU A 10 6.97 -10.85 22.52
C GLU A 10 5.81 -10.34 21.67
N ALA A 11 6.07 -9.91 20.44
CA ALA A 11 5.04 -9.43 19.56
C ALA A 11 4.23 -10.60 18.98
N ALA A 12 2.90 -10.49 19.05
CA ALA A 12 1.98 -11.49 18.49
C ALA A 12 1.67 -11.25 17.01
N THR A 13 1.96 -10.07 16.50
CA THR A 13 1.71 -9.65 15.12
C THR A 13 2.98 -9.16 14.44
N ALA A 14 2.94 -9.10 13.11
CA ALA A 14 3.99 -8.53 12.30
C ALA A 14 3.39 -7.51 11.31
N ALA A 15 4.18 -6.54 10.94
CA ALA A 15 3.79 -5.53 9.97
C ALA A 15 4.90 -5.29 8.96
N ILE A 16 4.52 -4.90 7.75
CA ILE A 16 5.43 -4.46 6.71
C ILE A 16 4.89 -3.18 6.08
N GLY A 17 5.78 -2.25 5.74
CA GLY A 17 5.41 -1.00 5.09
C GLY A 17 6.40 -0.60 4.01
N PHE A 18 5.87 0.02 2.97
CA PHE A 18 6.63 0.68 1.92
C PHE A 18 6.46 2.18 2.07
N PHE A 19 7.58 2.88 2.17
CA PHE A 19 7.64 4.32 2.38
C PHE A 19 8.27 4.98 1.16
N VAL A 20 7.47 5.77 0.45
CA VAL A 20 7.92 6.52 -0.73
C VAL A 20 8.15 7.97 -0.31
N LYS A 21 9.37 8.47 -0.54
CA LYS A 21 9.75 9.85 -0.20
C LYS A 21 9.19 10.83 -1.24
N THR A 22 7.88 10.88 -1.32
CA THR A 22 7.10 11.77 -2.20
C THR A 22 5.77 12.06 -1.53
N GLY A 23 5.36 13.31 -1.52
CA GLY A 23 4.11 13.76 -0.92
C GLY A 23 3.66 15.09 -1.49
N ALA A 24 2.72 15.75 -0.81
CA ALA A 24 2.10 16.99 -1.31
C ALA A 24 3.11 18.13 -1.57
N ARG A 25 4.26 18.15 -0.89
CA ARG A 25 5.32 19.14 -1.10
C ARG A 25 5.93 19.05 -2.52
N ASP A 26 5.96 17.86 -3.10
CA ASP A 26 6.57 17.60 -4.40
C ASP A 26 5.64 17.94 -5.57
N GLU A 27 4.40 18.31 -5.27
CA GLU A 27 3.39 18.64 -6.27
C GLU A 27 3.57 20.05 -6.82
N THR A 28 3.30 20.23 -8.10
CA THR A 28 3.14 21.55 -8.69
C THR A 28 1.71 22.04 -8.48
N SER A 29 1.47 23.36 -8.62
CA SER A 29 0.11 23.91 -8.51
C SER A 29 -0.91 23.28 -9.49
N ALA A 30 -0.42 22.81 -10.65
CA ALA A 30 -1.25 22.15 -11.65
C ALA A 30 -1.59 20.69 -11.28
N LEU A 31 -0.85 20.07 -10.37
CA LEU A 31 -0.99 18.68 -9.95
C LEU A 31 -1.31 18.55 -8.46
N MET A 32 -1.87 19.61 -7.87
CA MET A 32 -2.21 19.62 -6.45
C MET A 32 -3.22 18.50 -6.12
N GLY A 33 -2.89 17.66 -5.14
CA GLY A 33 -3.70 16.53 -4.73
C GLY A 33 -3.39 15.21 -5.46
N VAL A 34 -2.48 15.20 -6.43
CA VAL A 34 -2.17 13.99 -7.21
C VAL A 34 -1.60 12.87 -6.35
N SER A 35 -0.82 13.17 -5.33
CA SER A 35 -0.24 12.15 -4.43
C SER A 35 -1.34 11.40 -3.66
N HIS A 36 -2.29 12.14 -3.10
CA HIS A 36 -3.44 11.55 -2.41
C HIS A 36 -4.36 10.80 -3.38
N PHE A 37 -4.56 11.33 -4.57
CA PHE A 37 -5.33 10.66 -5.60
C PHE A 37 -4.69 9.32 -6.02
N LEU A 38 -3.38 9.30 -6.23
CA LEU A 38 -2.66 8.07 -6.55
C LEU A 38 -2.70 7.05 -5.41
N GLU A 39 -2.67 7.50 -4.16
CA GLU A 39 -2.88 6.63 -3.00
C GLU A 39 -4.20 5.85 -3.12
N HIS A 40 -5.30 6.53 -3.44
CA HIS A 40 -6.58 5.86 -3.67
C HIS A 40 -6.55 4.93 -4.89
N MET A 41 -5.90 5.35 -5.96
CA MET A 41 -5.84 4.55 -7.19
C MET A 41 -5.06 3.25 -7.06
N ILE A 42 -4.07 3.20 -6.18
CA ILE A 42 -3.26 1.99 -5.94
C ILE A 42 -4.13 0.81 -5.49
N PHE A 43 -5.17 1.06 -4.70
CA PHE A 43 -6.09 0.02 -4.23
C PHE A 43 -7.19 -0.36 -5.23
N LYS A 44 -7.25 0.31 -6.39
CA LYS A 44 -8.25 0.00 -7.45
C LYS A 44 -7.89 -1.20 -8.31
N GLY A 45 -6.76 -1.82 -8.05
CA GLY A 45 -6.34 -3.07 -8.67
C GLY A 45 -5.05 -2.98 -9.45
N THR A 46 -4.57 -4.14 -9.83
CA THR A 46 -3.32 -4.36 -10.56
C THR A 46 -3.63 -5.03 -11.90
N GLU A 47 -2.60 -5.40 -12.65
CA GLU A 47 -2.80 -6.22 -13.85
C GLU A 47 -3.39 -7.60 -13.51
N LYS A 48 -3.14 -8.10 -12.32
CA LYS A 48 -3.53 -9.45 -11.87
C LYS A 48 -4.81 -9.45 -11.03
N LEU A 49 -5.06 -8.40 -10.25
CA LEU A 49 -6.13 -8.33 -9.27
C LEU A 49 -7.06 -7.16 -9.56
N SER A 50 -8.36 -7.39 -9.42
CA SER A 50 -9.36 -6.30 -9.33
C SER A 50 -9.29 -5.63 -7.96
N ALA A 51 -9.99 -4.51 -7.76
CA ALA A 51 -10.10 -3.85 -6.46
C ALA A 51 -10.67 -4.79 -5.38
N GLU A 52 -11.72 -5.53 -5.72
CA GLU A 52 -12.35 -6.50 -4.82
C GLU A 52 -11.40 -7.65 -4.46
N GLU A 53 -10.60 -8.11 -5.42
CA GLU A 53 -9.60 -9.16 -5.18
C GLU A 53 -8.43 -8.67 -4.33
N VAL A 54 -8.06 -7.38 -4.42
CA VAL A 54 -7.07 -6.78 -3.51
C VAL A 54 -7.59 -6.79 -2.07
N ASP A 55 -8.81 -6.33 -1.84
CA ASP A 55 -9.42 -6.35 -0.51
C ASP A 55 -9.53 -7.79 0.03
N LEU A 56 -9.99 -8.72 -0.81
CA LEU A 56 -10.13 -10.13 -0.45
C LEU A 56 -8.76 -10.78 -0.12
N ALA A 57 -7.70 -10.38 -0.81
CA ALA A 57 -6.35 -10.90 -0.54
C ALA A 57 -5.87 -10.58 0.88
N PHE A 58 -6.24 -9.43 1.43
CA PHE A 58 -5.96 -9.09 2.83
C PHE A 58 -6.96 -9.71 3.79
N ASP A 59 -8.25 -9.61 3.51
CA ASP A 59 -9.32 -10.10 4.38
C ASP A 59 -9.25 -11.62 4.59
N SER A 60 -8.96 -12.37 3.54
CA SER A 60 -8.90 -13.84 3.60
C SER A 60 -7.79 -14.39 4.51
N ILE A 61 -6.77 -13.61 4.77
CA ILE A 61 -5.66 -13.96 5.67
C ILE A 61 -5.73 -13.25 7.01
N GLY A 62 -6.80 -12.50 7.27
CA GLY A 62 -7.00 -11.75 8.51
C GLY A 62 -6.00 -10.59 8.67
N ALA A 63 -5.52 -10.02 7.58
CA ALA A 63 -4.60 -8.90 7.60
C ALA A 63 -5.32 -7.55 7.52
N GLU A 64 -4.79 -6.58 8.22
CA GLU A 64 -5.16 -5.17 8.06
C GLU A 64 -4.21 -4.51 7.05
N HIS A 65 -4.71 -3.55 6.31
CA HIS A 65 -3.90 -2.72 5.42
C HIS A 65 -4.40 -1.28 5.39
N ASN A 66 -3.51 -0.37 5.11
CA ASN A 66 -3.86 1.03 4.94
C ASN A 66 -2.73 1.78 4.21
N ALA A 67 -3.00 3.03 3.91
CA ALA A 67 -2.03 3.96 3.36
C ALA A 67 -2.25 5.35 3.92
N PHE A 68 -1.25 6.21 3.82
CA PHE A 68 -1.41 7.63 4.08
C PHE A 68 -0.48 8.46 3.20
N THR A 69 -0.92 9.65 2.88
CA THR A 69 -0.13 10.67 2.18
C THR A 69 0.07 11.86 3.10
N SER A 70 1.31 12.26 3.28
CA SER A 70 1.70 13.46 4.01
C SER A 70 2.32 14.50 3.05
N SER A 71 2.82 15.59 3.60
CA SER A 71 3.54 16.60 2.80
C SER A 71 4.85 16.06 2.19
N GLU A 72 5.50 15.10 2.82
CA GLU A 72 6.85 14.63 2.46
C GLU A 72 6.91 13.16 2.06
N MET A 73 5.88 12.37 2.35
CA MET A 73 5.93 10.93 2.26
C MET A 73 4.56 10.34 1.99
N THR A 74 4.54 9.28 1.21
CA THR A 74 3.40 8.38 1.04
C THR A 74 3.79 7.00 1.53
N ALA A 75 2.96 6.38 2.36
CA ALA A 75 3.22 5.08 2.93
C ALA A 75 2.06 4.11 2.67
N PHE A 76 2.41 2.85 2.46
CA PHE A 76 1.51 1.72 2.28
C PHE A 76 1.94 0.63 3.24
N TRP A 77 1.04 0.11 4.04
CA TRP A 77 1.40 -0.90 5.04
C TRP A 77 0.32 -1.96 5.20
N GLY A 78 0.74 -3.11 5.71
CA GLY A 78 -0.12 -4.19 6.13
C GLY A 78 0.39 -4.84 7.40
N ALA A 79 -0.52 -5.37 8.19
CA ALA A 79 -0.23 -6.06 9.44
C ALA A 79 -1.12 -7.28 9.62
N GLY A 80 -0.60 -8.30 10.27
CA GLY A 80 -1.32 -9.53 10.54
C GLY A 80 -0.50 -10.49 11.38
N LEU A 81 -0.90 -11.75 11.40
CA LEU A 81 -0.10 -12.77 12.04
C LEU A 81 1.25 -12.96 11.31
N PRO A 82 2.32 -13.31 12.02
CA PRO A 82 3.64 -13.47 11.39
C PRO A 82 3.66 -14.44 10.21
N GLU A 83 2.84 -15.49 10.26
CA GLU A 83 2.77 -16.54 9.24
C GLU A 83 2.27 -16.02 7.88
N VAL A 84 1.47 -14.96 7.88
CA VAL A 84 0.91 -14.37 6.66
C VAL A 84 1.70 -13.17 6.15
N LEU A 85 2.76 -12.80 6.81
CA LEU A 85 3.59 -11.67 6.39
C LEU A 85 4.10 -11.76 4.94
N PRO A 86 4.54 -12.94 4.45
CA PRO A 86 4.90 -13.09 3.03
C PRO A 86 3.75 -12.77 2.07
N ASN A 87 2.53 -13.15 2.41
CA ASN A 87 1.33 -12.86 1.62
C ASN A 87 1.02 -11.36 1.61
N ILE A 88 1.13 -10.70 2.77
CA ILE A 88 0.98 -9.25 2.89
C ILE A 88 2.02 -8.54 2.03
N HIS A 89 3.29 -8.96 2.11
CA HIS A 89 4.37 -8.41 1.29
C HIS A 89 4.08 -8.54 -0.21
N ASP A 90 3.66 -9.70 -0.66
CA ASP A 90 3.40 -9.96 -2.07
C ASP A 90 2.25 -9.11 -2.59
N THR A 91 1.16 -8.99 -1.84
CA THR A 91 0.01 -8.15 -2.22
C THR A 91 0.39 -6.67 -2.23
N LEU A 92 1.09 -6.17 -1.20
CA LEU A 92 1.57 -4.78 -1.18
C LEU A 92 2.52 -4.49 -2.34
N SER A 93 3.41 -5.41 -2.65
CA SER A 93 4.35 -5.26 -3.77
C SER A 93 3.63 -5.21 -5.12
N ASP A 94 2.54 -5.93 -5.25
CA ASP A 94 1.74 -5.96 -6.48
C ASP A 94 0.92 -4.68 -6.64
N ILE A 95 0.27 -4.18 -5.58
CA ILE A 95 -0.51 -2.93 -5.64
C ILE A 95 0.35 -1.70 -5.91
N LEU A 96 1.64 -1.72 -5.55
CA LEU A 96 2.57 -0.64 -5.90
C LEU A 96 2.87 -0.57 -7.41
N ARG A 97 2.34 -1.50 -8.19
CA ARG A 97 2.32 -1.50 -9.66
C ARG A 97 0.88 -1.49 -10.16
N PRO A 98 0.13 -0.39 -9.90
CA PRO A 98 -1.28 -0.32 -10.23
C PRO A 98 -1.51 -0.34 -11.74
N SER A 99 -2.63 -0.88 -12.16
CA SER A 99 -3.02 -0.91 -13.57
C SER A 99 -3.48 0.43 -14.12
N LEU A 100 -3.97 1.33 -13.25
CA LEU A 100 -4.46 2.68 -13.58
C LEU A 100 -5.40 2.68 -14.81
N ARG A 101 -6.36 1.76 -14.82
CA ARG A 101 -7.30 1.64 -15.94
C ARG A 101 -8.26 2.81 -15.97
N GLN A 102 -8.65 3.25 -17.18
CA GLN A 102 -9.60 4.36 -17.34
C GLN A 102 -10.88 4.20 -16.52
N LYS A 103 -11.43 2.98 -16.47
CA LYS A 103 -12.63 2.68 -15.69
C LYS A 103 -12.48 2.89 -14.17
N ASP A 104 -11.27 2.89 -13.68
CA ASP A 104 -10.99 3.06 -12.25
C ASP A 104 -10.98 4.56 -11.85
N PHE A 105 -10.95 5.47 -12.86
CA PHE A 105 -11.04 6.92 -12.68
C PHE A 105 -12.48 7.44 -12.71
N ASP A 106 -13.40 6.66 -13.24
CA ASP A 106 -14.82 7.01 -13.36
C ASP A 106 -15.58 6.60 -12.08
#